data_269e565041f1ac2573d84f7c41be010f
#
_entry.id   269e565041f1ac2573d84f7c41be010f
#
_cell.length_a   1.000
_cell.length_b   1.000
_cell.length_c   1.000
_cell.angle_alpha   90.00
_cell.angle_beta   90.00
_cell.angle_gamma   90.00
#
_symmetry.space_group_name_H-M   'P 1'
#
loop_
_entity.id
_entity.type
_entity.pdbx_description
1 polymer ?
#
loop_
_entity_poly.entity_id
_entity_poly.type
_entity_poly.pdbx_seq_one_letter_code
_entity_poly.pdbx_strand_id
1 'polypeptide(L)'
;MELKKEIWTQSDYDEFAEYLKTLADEKYKKFSDSLVPGGTQSIGIRVPILRQTAKAISKGDYASFLNCKNNAYREEIMIKGLVMSLIKCDYHEMLGYIKQYVAQITSWETCDIVSFKGLKKHLDEFLNDVEYFIYNENPWIVRFGFNCLMEFYLTDEYIDKVLSYVNSVNSDFYYVQMMQGWLVATAAAKCRDKAMKFLESNDLNATTQNMAVRKIRESLRISKEDKELVLQFKK
;
A
#
# COMPACT_ATOMS: atom_id res chain seq x y z
N MET A 1 -1.34 -23.09 17.41
CA MET A 1 -1.55 -21.97 18.36
C MET A 1 -2.98 -21.44 18.21
N GLU A 2 -3.66 -21.14 19.31
CA GLU A 2 -4.93 -20.44 19.27
C GLU A 2 -4.71 -18.94 19.03
N LEU A 3 -5.36 -18.40 17.99
CA LEU A 3 -5.20 -17.00 17.56
C LEU A 3 -6.40 -16.11 17.94
N LYS A 4 -7.54 -16.74 18.30
CA LYS A 4 -8.71 -16.02 18.81
C LYS A 4 -8.64 -16.04 20.34
N LYS A 5 -8.00 -15.03 20.93
CA LYS A 5 -7.86 -14.91 22.40
C LYS A 5 -8.81 -13.82 22.94
N GLU A 6 -9.20 -13.95 24.20
CA GLU A 6 -9.96 -12.93 24.94
C GLU A 6 -9.06 -11.77 25.42
N ILE A 7 -7.76 -12.05 25.58
CA ILE A 7 -6.72 -11.06 25.88
C ILE A 7 -5.37 -11.56 25.36
N TRP A 8 -4.55 -10.63 24.87
CA TRP A 8 -3.16 -10.87 24.49
C TRP A 8 -2.22 -10.21 25.49
N THR A 9 -1.38 -11.00 26.14
CA THR A 9 -0.24 -10.51 26.90
C THR A 9 0.99 -10.40 26.00
N GLN A 10 2.05 -9.72 26.45
CA GLN A 10 3.31 -9.72 25.71
C GLN A 10 3.90 -11.14 25.58
N SER A 11 3.75 -11.99 26.61
CA SER A 11 4.18 -13.39 26.55
C SER A 11 3.44 -14.18 25.48
N ASP A 12 2.11 -13.98 25.35
CA ASP A 12 1.33 -14.59 24.26
C ASP A 12 1.80 -14.13 22.88
N TYR A 13 2.19 -12.86 22.78
CA TYR A 13 2.70 -12.29 21.53
C TYR A 13 4.09 -12.85 21.19
N ASP A 14 4.94 -13.03 22.17
CA ASP A 14 6.27 -13.64 21.97
C ASP A 14 6.14 -15.11 21.53
N GLU A 15 5.22 -15.88 22.13
CA GLU A 15 4.88 -17.23 21.66
C GLU A 15 4.31 -17.21 20.24
N PHE A 16 3.51 -16.19 19.90
CA PHE A 16 2.98 -16.00 18.55
C PHE A 16 4.12 -15.73 17.55
N ALA A 17 5.10 -14.92 17.90
CA ALA A 17 6.25 -14.67 17.04
C ALA A 17 7.07 -15.96 16.78
N GLU A 18 7.23 -16.82 17.79
CA GLU A 18 7.84 -18.15 17.59
C GLU A 18 6.96 -19.07 16.72
N TYR A 19 5.64 -19.04 16.92
CA TYR A 19 4.72 -19.77 16.05
C TYR A 19 4.82 -19.30 14.58
N LEU A 20 4.95 -17.98 14.33
CA LEU A 20 5.12 -17.48 12.97
C LEU A 20 6.35 -18.09 12.28
N LYS A 21 7.44 -18.33 12.99
CA LYS A 21 8.64 -18.98 12.44
C LYS A 21 8.37 -20.40 11.95
N THR A 22 7.43 -21.11 12.56
CA THR A 22 7.03 -22.46 12.12
C THR A 22 6.27 -22.47 10.78
N LEU A 23 5.78 -21.30 10.34
CA LEU A 23 5.06 -21.13 9.08
C LEU A 23 5.97 -20.67 7.93
N ALA A 24 7.27 -20.57 8.17
CA ALA A 24 8.26 -20.13 7.20
C ALA A 24 8.32 -21.06 5.98
N ASP A 25 8.46 -20.46 4.79
CA ASP A 25 8.81 -21.13 3.54
C ASP A 25 10.16 -20.55 3.06
N GLU A 26 11.22 -21.31 3.27
CA GLU A 26 12.59 -20.89 2.94
C GLU A 26 12.77 -20.51 1.46
N LYS A 27 12.09 -21.23 0.57
CA LYS A 27 12.14 -20.94 -0.87
C LYS A 27 11.44 -19.62 -1.18
N TYR A 28 10.28 -19.41 -0.57
CA TYR A 28 9.54 -18.15 -0.70
C TYR A 28 10.30 -16.99 -0.05
N LYS A 29 10.91 -17.21 1.11
CA LYS A 29 11.75 -16.22 1.80
C LYS A 29 12.85 -15.69 0.89
N LYS A 30 13.65 -16.58 0.29
CA LYS A 30 14.74 -16.20 -0.62
C LYS A 30 14.22 -15.39 -1.81
N PHE A 31 13.09 -15.79 -2.40
CA PHE A 31 12.45 -15.07 -3.47
C PHE A 31 11.97 -13.69 -3.03
N SER A 32 11.19 -13.61 -1.95
CA SER A 32 10.64 -12.34 -1.44
C SER A 32 11.75 -11.36 -1.05
N ASP A 33 12.78 -11.83 -0.33
CA ASP A 33 13.90 -10.99 0.10
C ASP A 33 14.70 -10.41 -1.09
N SER A 34 14.78 -11.14 -2.20
CA SER A 34 15.42 -10.63 -3.43
C SER A 34 14.68 -9.45 -4.06
N LEU A 35 13.38 -9.30 -3.78
CA LEU A 35 12.53 -8.22 -4.29
C LEU A 35 12.45 -7.01 -3.35
N VAL A 36 12.89 -7.15 -2.09
CA VAL A 36 12.79 -6.12 -1.03
C VAL A 36 14.18 -5.86 -0.44
N PRO A 37 15.12 -5.31 -1.20
CA PRO A 37 16.46 -5.05 -0.69
C PRO A 37 16.43 -3.98 0.41
N GLY A 38 17.20 -4.19 1.48
CA GLY A 38 17.33 -3.24 2.59
C GLY A 38 16.12 -3.11 3.51
N GLY A 39 15.13 -3.99 3.39
CA GLY A 39 13.94 -4.00 4.25
C GLY A 39 14.18 -4.65 5.62
N THR A 40 13.14 -4.59 6.46
CA THR A 40 13.09 -5.29 7.75
C THR A 40 13.23 -6.80 7.55
N GLN A 41 13.84 -7.49 8.50
CA GLN A 41 14.02 -8.94 8.46
C GLN A 41 12.70 -9.68 8.21
N SER A 42 12.73 -10.73 7.37
CA SER A 42 11.56 -11.54 7.06
C SER A 42 11.64 -12.95 7.66
N ILE A 43 10.47 -13.52 7.90
CA ILE A 43 10.30 -14.94 8.21
C ILE A 43 10.12 -15.75 6.92
N GLY A 44 9.44 -15.19 5.93
CA GLY A 44 9.10 -15.84 4.66
C GLY A 44 7.73 -16.52 4.69
N ILE A 45 6.73 -15.86 5.23
CA ILE A 45 5.35 -16.37 5.30
C ILE A 45 4.57 -15.86 4.09
N ARG A 46 3.89 -16.78 3.38
CA ARG A 46 3.07 -16.42 2.21
C ARG A 46 1.86 -15.55 2.60
N VAL A 47 1.55 -14.54 1.79
CA VAL A 47 0.46 -13.59 2.01
C VAL A 47 -0.91 -14.22 2.36
N PRO A 48 -1.36 -15.32 1.73
CA PRO A 48 -2.62 -15.96 2.16
C PRO A 48 -2.63 -16.40 3.62
N ILE A 49 -1.50 -16.88 4.14
CA ILE A 49 -1.37 -17.30 5.55
C ILE A 49 -1.43 -16.07 6.46
N LEU A 50 -0.75 -14.96 6.11
CA LEU A 50 -0.82 -13.70 6.86
C LEU A 50 -2.27 -13.18 6.96
N ARG A 51 -3.02 -13.23 5.85
CA ARG A 51 -4.44 -12.84 5.83
C ARG A 51 -5.32 -13.75 6.68
N GLN A 52 -5.09 -15.05 6.67
CA GLN A 52 -5.83 -16.00 7.52
C GLN A 52 -5.52 -15.77 8.99
N THR A 53 -4.25 -15.56 9.34
CA THR A 53 -3.78 -15.24 10.69
C THR A 53 -4.45 -13.95 11.21
N ALA A 54 -4.38 -12.87 10.46
CA ALA A 54 -5.01 -11.60 10.82
C ALA A 54 -6.52 -11.73 11.00
N LYS A 55 -7.20 -12.49 10.12
CA LYS A 55 -8.65 -12.77 10.23
C LYS A 55 -8.99 -13.60 11.47
N ALA A 56 -8.12 -14.49 11.92
CA ALA A 56 -8.34 -15.25 13.16
C ALA A 56 -8.19 -14.34 14.37
N ILE A 57 -7.13 -13.53 14.43
CA ILE A 57 -6.86 -12.57 15.51
C ILE A 57 -7.98 -11.53 15.63
N SER A 58 -8.48 -11.00 14.51
CA SER A 58 -9.53 -9.98 14.50
C SER A 58 -10.89 -10.43 15.06
N LYS A 59 -11.07 -11.73 15.32
CA LYS A 59 -12.27 -12.30 15.96
C LYS A 59 -12.18 -12.37 17.48
N GLY A 60 -11.02 -12.12 18.07
CA GLY A 60 -10.76 -12.06 19.51
C GLY A 60 -10.54 -10.61 19.95
N ASP A 61 -9.83 -10.43 21.07
CA ASP A 61 -9.42 -9.10 21.51
C ASP A 61 -8.20 -8.61 20.69
N TYR A 62 -8.51 -8.04 19.54
CA TYR A 62 -7.50 -7.43 18.66
C TYR A 62 -6.85 -6.19 19.29
N ALA A 63 -7.52 -5.49 20.22
CA ALA A 63 -6.98 -4.28 20.82
C ALA A 63 -5.76 -4.61 21.69
N SER A 64 -5.84 -5.63 22.56
CA SER A 64 -4.69 -6.09 23.33
C SER A 64 -3.57 -6.64 22.43
N PHE A 65 -3.90 -7.35 21.33
CA PHE A 65 -2.92 -7.79 20.34
C PHE A 65 -2.16 -6.62 19.69
N LEU A 66 -2.87 -5.57 19.28
CA LEU A 66 -2.25 -4.39 18.65
C LEU A 66 -1.35 -3.62 19.61
N ASN A 67 -1.63 -3.66 20.92
CA ASN A 67 -0.83 -3.03 21.96
C ASN A 67 0.46 -3.78 22.29
N CYS A 68 0.59 -5.06 21.95
CA CYS A 68 1.82 -5.80 22.14
C CYS A 68 2.95 -5.22 21.26
N LYS A 69 4.19 -5.26 21.76
CA LYS A 69 5.36 -4.79 21.01
C LYS A 69 5.74 -5.81 19.93
N ASN A 70 6.04 -5.31 18.72
CA ASN A 70 6.64 -6.15 17.67
C ASN A 70 8.05 -6.57 18.07
N ASN A 71 8.48 -7.74 17.56
CA ASN A 71 9.87 -8.14 17.65
C ASN A 71 10.68 -7.51 16.50
N ALA A 72 10.99 -8.26 15.43
CA ALA A 72 11.91 -7.75 14.42
C ALA A 72 11.46 -8.04 12.98
N TYR A 73 10.30 -8.67 12.80
CA TYR A 73 9.92 -9.20 11.48
C TYR A 73 8.85 -8.36 10.78
N ARG A 74 9.01 -8.18 9.46
CA ARG A 74 8.04 -7.43 8.66
C ARG A 74 6.65 -8.08 8.61
N GLU A 75 6.56 -9.41 8.75
CA GLU A 75 5.30 -10.13 8.81
C GLU A 75 4.46 -9.73 10.03
N GLU A 76 5.08 -9.35 11.14
CA GLU A 76 4.38 -8.84 12.32
C GLU A 76 3.71 -7.50 12.00
N ILE A 77 4.43 -6.59 11.30
CA ILE A 77 3.90 -5.30 10.82
C ILE A 77 2.72 -5.55 9.87
N MET A 78 2.89 -6.47 8.91
CA MET A 78 1.85 -6.83 7.94
C MET A 78 0.61 -7.40 8.64
N ILE A 79 0.76 -8.32 9.60
CA ILE A 79 -0.36 -8.92 10.33
C ILE A 79 -1.10 -7.85 11.13
N LYS A 80 -0.40 -6.95 11.85
CA LYS A 80 -1.05 -5.85 12.58
C LYS A 80 -1.82 -4.93 11.64
N GLY A 81 -1.24 -4.52 10.52
CA GLY A 81 -1.93 -3.72 9.53
C GLY A 81 -3.16 -4.42 8.94
N LEU A 82 -3.04 -5.72 8.64
CA LEU A 82 -4.17 -6.53 8.18
C LEU A 82 -5.27 -6.64 9.25
N VAL A 83 -4.92 -6.79 10.53
CA VAL A 83 -5.91 -6.78 11.64
C VAL A 83 -6.61 -5.43 11.69
N MET A 84 -5.86 -4.31 11.72
CA MET A 84 -6.41 -2.95 11.73
C MET A 84 -7.37 -2.72 10.56
N SER A 85 -7.05 -3.22 9.36
CA SER A 85 -7.88 -3.07 8.16
C SER A 85 -9.20 -3.85 8.20
N LEU A 86 -9.35 -4.80 9.13
CA LEU A 86 -10.56 -5.61 9.32
C LEU A 86 -11.49 -5.06 10.40
N ILE A 87 -11.05 -4.08 11.19
CA ILE A 87 -11.83 -3.47 12.26
C ILE A 87 -12.97 -2.66 11.65
N LYS A 88 -14.17 -2.86 12.17
CA LYS A 88 -15.37 -2.08 11.82
C LYS A 88 -15.49 -0.94 12.83
N CYS A 89 -15.23 0.25 12.39
CA CYS A 89 -15.23 1.47 13.21
C CYS A 89 -15.70 2.67 12.38
N ASP A 90 -15.85 3.83 13.02
CA ASP A 90 -16.10 5.07 12.31
C ASP A 90 -14.84 5.56 11.57
N TYR A 91 -15.00 6.66 10.82
CA TYR A 91 -13.92 7.22 10.02
C TYR A 91 -12.72 7.68 10.85
N HIS A 92 -12.96 8.37 11.97
CA HIS A 92 -11.89 8.95 12.80
C HIS A 92 -11.04 7.85 13.46
N GLU A 93 -11.69 6.82 13.97
CA GLU A 93 -10.99 5.65 14.52
C GLU A 93 -10.19 4.92 13.43
N MET A 94 -10.80 4.71 12.25
CA MET A 94 -10.11 4.10 11.10
C MET A 94 -8.90 4.93 10.66
N LEU A 95 -9.02 6.26 10.59
CA LEU A 95 -7.89 7.16 10.28
C LEU A 95 -6.78 7.04 11.33
N GLY A 96 -7.14 6.86 12.61
CA GLY A 96 -6.19 6.57 13.69
C GLY A 96 -5.41 5.30 13.43
N TYR A 97 -6.07 4.19 13.06
CA TYR A 97 -5.42 2.94 12.68
C TYR A 97 -4.54 3.07 11.44
N ILE A 98 -5.00 3.82 10.44
CA ILE A 98 -4.19 4.10 9.25
C ILE A 98 -2.90 4.81 9.64
N LYS A 99 -2.98 5.90 10.42
CA LYS A 99 -1.80 6.68 10.87
C LYS A 99 -0.86 5.83 11.73
N GLN A 100 -1.40 4.98 12.61
CA GLN A 100 -0.59 4.04 13.40
C GLN A 100 0.13 3.02 12.52
N TYR A 101 -0.53 2.51 11.49
CA TYR A 101 0.05 1.55 10.56
C TYR A 101 1.15 2.14 9.70
N VAL A 102 0.88 3.29 9.06
CA VAL A 102 1.83 3.87 8.10
C VAL A 102 3.14 4.31 8.74
N ALA A 103 3.13 4.61 10.04
CA ALA A 103 4.34 4.89 10.81
C ALA A 103 5.31 3.70 10.93
N GLN A 104 4.83 2.48 10.66
CA GLN A 104 5.61 1.24 10.74
C GLN A 104 6.04 0.69 9.37
N ILE A 105 5.61 1.31 8.27
CA ILE A 105 5.94 0.85 6.91
C ILE A 105 7.43 1.08 6.63
N THR A 106 8.12 0.01 6.21
CA THR A 106 9.56 0.02 5.91
C THR A 106 9.90 -0.47 4.51
N SER A 107 8.90 -0.93 3.74
CA SER A 107 9.08 -1.47 2.41
C SER A 107 7.81 -1.35 1.57
N TRP A 108 7.94 -1.53 0.23
CA TRP A 108 6.78 -1.59 -0.65
C TRP A 108 5.86 -2.78 -0.28
N GLU A 109 6.41 -3.88 0.19
CA GLU A 109 5.65 -5.07 0.56
C GLU A 109 4.76 -4.80 1.79
N THR A 110 5.31 -4.14 2.84
CA THR A 110 4.52 -3.70 3.98
C THR A 110 3.53 -2.60 3.62
N CYS A 111 3.84 -1.75 2.62
CA CYS A 111 2.93 -0.70 2.16
C CYS A 111 1.71 -1.28 1.42
N ASP A 112 1.93 -2.18 0.45
CA ASP A 112 0.93 -2.55 -0.55
C ASP A 112 0.02 -3.70 -0.11
N ILE A 113 0.41 -4.46 0.94
CA ILE A 113 -0.36 -5.63 1.40
C ILE A 113 -1.67 -5.26 2.09
N VAL A 114 -1.75 -4.06 2.71
CA VAL A 114 -2.88 -3.63 3.53
C VAL A 114 -3.76 -2.65 2.76
N SER A 115 -5.06 -2.96 2.71
CA SER A 115 -6.08 -2.11 2.12
C SER A 115 -7.19 -1.86 3.15
N PHE A 116 -7.38 -0.61 3.53
CA PHE A 116 -8.46 -0.18 4.42
C PHE A 116 -9.76 0.00 3.63
N LYS A 117 -10.42 -1.11 3.28
CA LYS A 117 -11.64 -1.11 2.42
C LYS A 117 -12.80 -0.29 2.99
N GLY A 118 -12.78 0.00 4.29
CA GLY A 118 -13.73 0.91 4.94
C GLY A 118 -13.73 2.30 4.32
N LEU A 119 -12.60 2.77 3.81
CA LEU A 119 -12.46 4.07 3.11
C LEU A 119 -13.44 4.26 1.96
N LYS A 120 -13.93 3.18 1.32
CA LYS A 120 -14.95 3.28 0.26
C LYS A 120 -16.25 3.97 0.69
N LYS A 121 -16.52 4.03 1.98
CA LYS A 121 -17.70 4.70 2.53
C LYS A 121 -17.42 6.14 2.97
N HIS A 122 -16.18 6.58 2.91
CA HIS A 122 -15.64 7.80 3.47
C HIS A 122 -14.68 8.50 2.49
N LEU A 123 -15.01 8.44 1.18
CA LEU A 123 -14.10 8.94 0.14
C LEU A 123 -13.83 10.44 0.27
N ASP A 124 -14.88 11.23 0.50
CA ASP A 124 -14.74 12.68 0.60
C ASP A 124 -13.99 13.08 1.89
N GLU A 125 -14.28 12.39 3.01
CA GLU A 125 -13.59 12.63 4.28
C GLU A 125 -12.09 12.31 4.15
N PHE A 126 -11.74 11.15 3.57
CA PHE A 126 -10.34 10.77 3.39
C PHE A 126 -9.63 11.67 2.37
N LEU A 127 -10.32 12.17 1.35
CA LEU A 127 -9.73 13.08 0.36
C LEU A 127 -9.30 14.41 1.00
N ASN A 128 -9.99 14.86 2.06
CA ASN A 128 -9.58 16.02 2.85
C ASN A 128 -8.34 15.74 3.71
N ASP A 129 -8.15 14.49 4.14
CA ASP A 129 -7.00 14.07 4.95
C ASP A 129 -5.82 13.55 4.10
N VAL A 130 -6.00 13.34 2.78
CA VAL A 130 -4.98 12.69 1.93
C VAL A 130 -3.67 13.47 1.86
N GLU A 131 -3.73 14.78 2.00
CA GLU A 131 -2.54 15.65 1.95
C GLU A 131 -1.55 15.36 3.10
N TYR A 132 -2.04 14.91 4.26
CA TYR A 132 -1.18 14.42 5.34
C TYR A 132 -0.25 13.29 4.89
N PHE A 133 -0.73 12.44 3.97
CA PHE A 133 0.04 11.31 3.46
C PHE A 133 0.94 11.71 2.30
N ILE A 134 0.41 12.37 1.28
CA ILE A 134 1.15 12.62 0.02
C ILE A 134 2.22 13.70 0.15
N TYR A 135 2.12 14.61 1.13
CA TYR A 135 3.13 15.64 1.42
C TYR A 135 3.97 15.32 2.65
N ASN A 136 4.03 14.05 3.05
CA ASN A 136 4.80 13.62 4.21
C ASN A 136 6.30 13.54 3.90
N GLU A 137 7.13 13.79 4.91
CA GLU A 137 8.60 13.64 4.79
C GLU A 137 9.02 12.17 4.64
N ASN A 138 8.26 11.23 5.22
CA ASN A 138 8.53 9.80 5.07
C ASN A 138 8.01 9.28 3.72
N PRO A 139 8.89 8.87 2.80
CA PRO A 139 8.48 8.46 1.46
C PRO A 139 7.59 7.21 1.42
N TRP A 140 7.61 6.37 2.46
CA TRP A 140 6.71 5.23 2.56
C TRP A 140 5.28 5.66 2.87
N ILE A 141 5.09 6.73 3.66
CA ILE A 141 3.78 7.33 3.90
C ILE A 141 3.24 7.97 2.62
N VAL A 142 4.11 8.66 1.86
CA VAL A 142 3.77 9.20 0.53
C VAL A 142 3.30 8.09 -0.41
N ARG A 143 4.05 6.97 -0.49
CA ARG A 143 3.67 5.81 -1.29
C ARG A 143 2.29 5.28 -0.89
N PHE A 144 2.02 5.15 0.40
CA PHE A 144 0.72 4.69 0.91
C PHE A 144 -0.42 5.62 0.51
N GLY A 145 -0.24 6.93 0.59
CA GLY A 145 -1.22 7.92 0.12
C GLY A 145 -1.56 7.73 -1.35
N PHE A 146 -0.56 7.61 -2.23
CA PHE A 146 -0.79 7.32 -3.65
C PHE A 146 -1.41 5.94 -3.90
N ASN A 147 -1.08 4.93 -3.08
CA ASN A 147 -1.72 3.62 -3.18
C ASN A 147 -3.22 3.71 -2.86
N CYS A 148 -3.63 4.47 -1.84
CA CYS A 148 -5.04 4.73 -1.54
C CYS A 148 -5.74 5.47 -2.69
N LEU A 149 -5.11 6.51 -3.26
CA LEU A 149 -5.65 7.22 -4.42
C LEU A 149 -5.83 6.28 -5.62
N MET A 150 -4.86 5.41 -5.90
CA MET A 150 -4.95 4.42 -6.97
C MET A 150 -6.07 3.40 -6.74
N GLU A 151 -6.25 2.93 -5.50
CA GLU A 151 -7.23 1.89 -5.19
C GLU A 151 -8.66 2.41 -5.21
N PHE A 152 -8.91 3.63 -4.69
CA PHE A 152 -10.26 4.09 -4.37
C PHE A 152 -10.77 5.23 -5.24
N TYR A 153 -9.90 6.05 -5.87
CA TYR A 153 -10.30 7.34 -6.47
C TYR A 153 -10.15 7.42 -7.99
N LEU A 154 -9.81 6.33 -8.68
CA LEU A 154 -9.73 6.32 -10.15
C LEU A 154 -11.12 6.15 -10.77
N THR A 155 -11.93 7.20 -10.67
CA THR A 155 -13.28 7.37 -11.23
C THR A 155 -13.39 8.74 -11.88
N ASP A 156 -14.40 8.96 -12.74
CA ASP A 156 -14.60 10.24 -13.42
C ASP A 156 -14.76 11.43 -12.45
N GLU A 157 -15.30 11.17 -11.26
CA GLU A 157 -15.53 12.16 -10.22
C GLU A 157 -14.23 12.69 -9.60
N TYR A 158 -13.25 11.80 -9.35
CA TYR A 158 -12.05 12.14 -8.57
C TYR A 158 -10.77 12.23 -9.41
N ILE A 159 -10.76 11.75 -10.65
CA ILE A 159 -9.53 11.57 -11.44
C ILE A 159 -8.75 12.87 -11.63
N ASP A 160 -9.41 14.01 -11.85
CA ASP A 160 -8.73 15.29 -12.05
C ASP A 160 -7.98 15.70 -10.77
N LYS A 161 -8.59 15.51 -9.59
CA LYS A 161 -7.95 15.77 -8.30
C LYS A 161 -6.79 14.81 -8.05
N VAL A 162 -6.96 13.53 -8.36
CA VAL A 162 -5.90 12.51 -8.24
C VAL A 162 -4.68 12.87 -9.09
N LEU A 163 -4.90 13.22 -10.37
CA LEU A 163 -3.80 13.61 -11.26
C LEU A 163 -3.14 14.92 -10.83
N SER A 164 -3.90 15.85 -10.26
CA SER A 164 -3.35 17.07 -9.64
C SER A 164 -2.40 16.73 -8.49
N TYR A 165 -2.78 15.81 -7.60
CA TYR A 165 -1.90 15.33 -6.53
C TYR A 165 -0.66 14.61 -7.07
N VAL A 166 -0.80 13.78 -8.09
CA VAL A 166 0.35 13.13 -8.74
C VAL A 166 1.32 14.18 -9.29
N ASN A 167 0.80 15.25 -9.89
CA ASN A 167 1.60 16.33 -10.47
C ASN A 167 2.33 17.18 -9.43
N SER A 168 1.74 17.34 -8.24
CA SER A 168 2.26 18.23 -7.19
C SER A 168 3.45 17.64 -6.41
N VAL A 169 3.69 16.33 -6.51
CA VAL A 169 4.72 15.65 -5.73
C VAL A 169 5.87 15.21 -6.64
N ASN A 170 7.03 15.86 -6.48
CA ASN A 170 8.28 15.44 -7.07
C ASN A 170 9.15 14.76 -6.01
N SER A 171 9.51 13.51 -6.25
CA SER A 171 10.31 12.70 -5.33
C SER A 171 11.46 12.04 -6.09
N ASP A 172 12.63 11.97 -5.45
CA ASP A 172 13.76 11.19 -5.94
C ASP A 172 13.77 9.76 -5.38
N PHE A 173 12.84 9.45 -4.48
CA PHE A 173 12.72 8.12 -3.93
C PHE A 173 12.05 7.17 -4.91
N TYR A 174 12.80 6.17 -5.36
CA TYR A 174 12.39 5.21 -6.39
C TYR A 174 10.97 4.63 -6.18
N TYR A 175 10.63 4.25 -4.94
CA TYR A 175 9.35 3.60 -4.66
C TYR A 175 8.14 4.56 -4.67
N VAL A 176 8.37 5.86 -4.47
CA VAL A 176 7.33 6.89 -4.70
C VAL A 176 7.13 7.09 -6.19
N GLN A 177 8.20 7.29 -6.95
CA GLN A 177 8.16 7.42 -8.42
C GLN A 177 7.47 6.21 -9.06
N MET A 178 7.79 5.00 -8.60
CA MET A 178 7.17 3.76 -9.10
C MET A 178 5.67 3.72 -8.81
N MET A 179 5.23 4.17 -7.63
CA MET A 179 3.82 4.22 -7.28
C MET A 179 3.07 5.27 -8.10
N GLN A 180 3.63 6.48 -8.29
CA GLN A 180 3.06 7.49 -9.18
C GLN A 180 2.94 6.94 -10.61
N GLY A 181 3.99 6.31 -11.14
CA GLY A 181 3.95 5.68 -12.47
C GLY A 181 2.90 4.57 -12.58
N TRP A 182 2.73 3.76 -11.55
CA TRP A 182 1.71 2.71 -11.51
C TRP A 182 0.30 3.30 -11.40
N LEU A 183 0.11 4.36 -10.60
CA LEU A 183 -1.16 5.08 -10.49
C LEU A 183 -1.56 5.65 -11.85
N VAL A 184 -0.68 6.38 -12.55
CA VAL A 184 -0.95 6.95 -13.88
C VAL A 184 -1.28 5.85 -14.89
N ALA A 185 -0.56 4.71 -14.87
CA ALA A 185 -0.86 3.59 -15.76
C ALA A 185 -2.21 2.95 -15.45
N THR A 186 -2.60 2.90 -14.17
CA THR A 186 -3.93 2.40 -13.77
C THR A 186 -5.03 3.40 -14.16
N ALA A 187 -4.76 4.70 -14.06
CA ALA A 187 -5.63 5.75 -14.54
C ALA A 187 -5.83 5.66 -16.07
N ALA A 188 -4.77 5.41 -16.85
CA ALA A 188 -4.87 5.20 -18.29
C ALA A 188 -5.78 4.02 -18.67
N ALA A 189 -5.86 3.00 -17.83
CA ALA A 189 -6.75 1.86 -18.06
C ALA A 189 -8.21 2.10 -17.63
N LYS A 190 -8.47 3.08 -16.75
CA LYS A 190 -9.81 3.35 -16.20
C LYS A 190 -10.42 4.66 -16.69
N CYS A 191 -9.62 5.70 -16.82
CA CYS A 191 -9.99 7.08 -17.15
C CYS A 191 -9.06 7.58 -18.28
N ARG A 192 -9.07 6.85 -19.42
CA ARG A 192 -8.12 6.96 -20.52
C ARG A 192 -7.82 8.39 -20.94
N ASP A 193 -8.86 9.15 -21.31
CA ASP A 193 -8.69 10.47 -21.95
C ASP A 193 -8.05 11.48 -20.99
N LYS A 194 -8.42 11.43 -19.70
CA LYS A 194 -7.81 12.26 -18.66
C LYS A 194 -6.34 11.91 -18.44
N ALA A 195 -6.03 10.60 -18.39
CA ALA A 195 -4.66 10.15 -18.20
C ALA A 195 -3.76 10.46 -19.41
N MET A 196 -4.26 10.32 -20.65
CA MET A 196 -3.51 10.69 -21.86
C MET A 196 -3.23 12.19 -21.91
N LYS A 197 -4.24 13.03 -21.62
CA LYS A 197 -4.07 14.49 -21.53
C LYS A 197 -3.06 14.87 -20.44
N PHE A 198 -3.08 14.19 -19.30
CA PHE A 198 -2.10 14.39 -18.24
C PHE A 198 -0.68 14.05 -18.69
N LEU A 199 -0.48 12.93 -19.39
CA LEU A 199 0.83 12.52 -19.90
C LEU A 199 1.40 13.48 -20.94
N GLU A 200 0.55 14.15 -21.72
CA GLU A 200 0.93 15.16 -22.69
C GLU A 200 1.47 16.43 -22.04
N SER A 201 0.92 16.82 -20.88
CA SER A 201 1.32 18.06 -20.18
C SER A 201 1.24 17.89 -18.67
N ASN A 202 2.40 17.75 -18.02
CA ASN A 202 2.57 17.63 -16.57
C ASN A 202 3.98 18.05 -16.14
N ASP A 203 4.17 18.22 -14.80
CA ASP A 203 5.42 18.64 -14.17
C ASP A 203 6.24 17.48 -13.60
N LEU A 204 5.86 16.22 -13.86
CA LEU A 204 6.62 15.06 -13.39
C LEU A 204 8.05 15.11 -13.94
N ASN A 205 9.03 14.70 -13.10
CA ASN A 205 10.39 14.50 -13.59
C ASN A 205 10.45 13.36 -14.63
N ALA A 206 11.51 13.35 -15.46
CA ALA A 206 11.67 12.40 -16.55
C ALA A 206 11.61 10.93 -16.06
N THR A 207 12.17 10.64 -14.88
CA THR A 207 12.16 9.28 -14.32
C THR A 207 10.74 8.79 -14.05
N THR A 208 9.94 9.59 -13.35
CA THR A 208 8.54 9.25 -13.02
C THR A 208 7.67 9.15 -14.27
N GLN A 209 7.81 10.11 -15.19
CA GLN A 209 7.10 10.10 -16.48
C GLN A 209 7.42 8.83 -17.27
N ASN A 210 8.70 8.49 -17.41
CA ASN A 210 9.13 7.30 -18.15
C ASN A 210 8.71 5.99 -17.45
N MET A 211 8.61 5.98 -16.11
CA MET A 211 8.03 4.85 -15.39
C MET A 211 6.54 4.69 -15.71
N ALA A 212 5.77 5.78 -15.77
CA ALA A 212 4.36 5.73 -16.15
C ALA A 212 4.18 5.16 -17.57
N VAL A 213 4.92 5.67 -18.54
CA VAL A 213 4.92 5.17 -19.92
C VAL A 213 5.25 3.68 -19.99
N ARG A 214 6.30 3.25 -19.25
CA ARG A 214 6.69 1.83 -19.18
C ARG A 214 5.56 0.97 -18.60
N LYS A 215 4.94 1.39 -17.49
CA LYS A 215 3.85 0.65 -16.84
C LYS A 215 2.59 0.57 -17.70
N ILE A 216 2.28 1.59 -18.47
CA ILE A 216 1.21 1.57 -19.47
C ILE A 216 1.49 0.50 -20.52
N ARG A 217 2.71 0.44 -21.06
CA ARG A 217 3.11 -0.55 -22.08
C ARG A 217 3.12 -1.99 -21.54
N GLU A 218 3.45 -2.19 -20.27
CA GLU A 218 3.41 -3.50 -19.61
C GLU A 218 1.98 -3.98 -19.32
N SER A 219 1.00 -3.08 -19.26
CA SER A 219 -0.37 -3.40 -18.85
C SER A 219 -1.09 -4.24 -19.90
N LEU A 220 -1.76 -5.31 -19.45
CA LEU A 220 -2.62 -6.13 -20.31
C LEU A 220 -4.01 -5.51 -20.54
N ARG A 221 -4.34 -4.40 -19.84
CA ARG A 221 -5.64 -3.73 -19.89
C ARG A 221 -5.67 -2.56 -20.89
N ILE A 222 -4.55 -2.25 -21.51
CA ILE A 222 -4.39 -1.11 -22.42
C ILE A 222 -4.20 -1.61 -23.85
N SER A 223 -4.84 -0.94 -24.80
CA SER A 223 -4.80 -1.29 -26.22
C SER A 223 -3.38 -1.20 -26.81
N LYS A 224 -3.14 -1.85 -27.92
CA LYS A 224 -1.85 -1.74 -28.62
C LYS A 224 -1.60 -0.35 -29.15
N GLU A 225 -2.65 0.30 -29.64
CA GLU A 225 -2.63 1.66 -30.18
C GLU A 225 -2.21 2.66 -29.07
N ASP A 226 -2.78 2.55 -27.87
CA ASP A 226 -2.44 3.42 -26.75
C ASP A 226 -1.02 3.14 -26.22
N LYS A 227 -0.55 1.89 -26.28
CA LYS A 227 0.84 1.54 -25.92
C LYS A 227 1.87 2.16 -26.85
N GLU A 228 1.55 2.32 -28.14
CA GLU A 228 2.40 3.03 -29.10
C GLU A 228 2.26 4.55 -28.94
N LEU A 229 1.03 5.03 -28.75
CA LEU A 229 0.75 6.46 -28.55
C LEU A 229 1.57 7.04 -27.39
N VAL A 230 1.64 6.35 -26.23
CA VAL A 230 2.32 6.89 -25.04
C VAL A 230 3.84 7.01 -25.20
N LEU A 231 4.43 6.43 -26.23
CA LEU A 231 5.88 6.57 -26.49
C LEU A 231 6.29 8.02 -26.80
N GLN A 232 5.39 8.81 -27.40
CA GLN A 232 5.64 10.23 -27.67
C GLN A 232 5.68 11.10 -26.42
N PHE A 233 5.16 10.61 -25.27
CA PHE A 233 5.14 11.34 -24.00
C PHE A 233 6.37 11.08 -23.12
N LYS A 234 7.38 10.36 -23.62
CA LYS A 234 8.64 10.21 -22.90
C LYS A 234 9.37 11.54 -22.77
N LYS A 235 9.96 11.75 -21.59
CA LYS A 235 10.85 12.88 -21.30
C LYS A 235 12.32 12.44 -21.33
#